data_1bd3dd4d6bf9ebbd2f1aa2ffd2d83c40
#
_entry.id   1bd3dd4d6bf9ebbd2f1aa2ffd2d83c40
#
_cell.length_a   1.000
_cell.length_b   1.000
_cell.length_c   1.000
_cell.angle_alpha   90.00
_cell.angle_beta   90.00
_cell.angle_gamma   90.00
#
_symmetry.space_group_name_H-M   'P 1'
#
loop_
_entity.id
_entity.type
_entity.pdbx_description
1 polymer ?
#
loop_
_entity_poly.entity_id
_entity_poly.type
_entity_poly.pdbx_seq_one_letter_code
_entity_poly.pdbx_strand_id
1 'polypeptide(L)'
;MGCINTGAISGNCYVGGVVGRNSNSIGIVVSCSNKGVVTGSDRTGGIIGAYENSSKVYGSWTITTTESDTTIDGIGNTNINLTNIGCFSGDAATINSKVEDMNAAIDDYNASAAEGKTCPYTWQADTDGYPTLVKSE
;
A
#
# COMPACT_ATOMS: atom_id res chain seq x y z
N MET A 1 -6.03 -4.76 6.73
CA MET A 1 -4.74 -5.47 6.87
C MET A 1 -4.73 -6.70 5.99
N GLY A 2 -3.58 -7.00 5.37
CA GLY A 2 -3.36 -8.22 4.59
C GLY A 2 -4.18 -8.33 3.31
N CYS A 3 -4.52 -7.21 2.66
CA CYS A 3 -5.27 -7.23 1.40
C CYS A 3 -4.33 -7.34 0.21
N ILE A 4 -4.69 -8.21 -0.73
CA ILE A 4 -3.93 -8.39 -1.99
C ILE A 4 -4.89 -8.19 -3.16
N ASN A 5 -4.59 -7.24 -4.04
CA ASN A 5 -5.27 -7.09 -5.31
C ASN A 5 -4.39 -7.58 -6.46
N THR A 6 -4.94 -8.38 -7.33
CA THR A 6 -4.29 -8.86 -8.56
C THR A 6 -5.07 -8.50 -9.83
N GLY A 7 -6.29 -7.98 -9.67
CA GLY A 7 -7.17 -7.58 -10.75
C GLY A 7 -6.97 -6.13 -11.17
N ALA A 8 -7.26 -5.82 -12.42
CA ALA A 8 -7.28 -4.45 -12.91
C ALA A 8 -8.44 -3.66 -12.29
N ILE A 9 -8.17 -2.43 -11.91
CA ILE A 9 -9.16 -1.50 -11.35
C ILE A 9 -9.20 -0.24 -12.22
N SER A 10 -10.38 0.20 -12.59
CA SER A 10 -10.57 1.45 -13.33
C SER A 10 -11.72 2.27 -12.76
N GLY A 11 -11.57 3.57 -12.81
CA GLY A 11 -12.58 4.50 -12.34
C GLY A 11 -12.28 5.93 -12.75
N ASN A 12 -13.07 6.89 -12.30
CA ASN A 12 -12.87 8.29 -12.63
C ASN A 12 -12.08 9.01 -11.54
N CYS A 13 -12.55 8.98 -10.30
CA CYS A 13 -11.93 9.69 -9.17
C CYS A 13 -11.74 8.75 -7.98
N TYR A 14 -10.73 9.02 -7.15
CA TYR A 14 -10.45 8.25 -5.94
C TYR A 14 -10.23 6.76 -6.23
N VAL A 15 -9.40 6.46 -7.20
CA VAL A 15 -9.15 5.09 -7.64
C VAL A 15 -7.91 4.55 -6.96
N GLY A 16 -8.04 3.47 -6.19
CA GLY A 16 -6.92 2.81 -5.53
C GLY A 16 -6.99 1.30 -5.65
N GLY A 17 -5.85 0.65 -5.74
CA GLY A 17 -5.77 -0.81 -5.86
C GLY A 17 -6.32 -1.57 -4.65
N VAL A 18 -6.38 -0.94 -3.48
CA VAL A 18 -6.90 -1.49 -2.23
C VAL A 18 -7.99 -0.60 -1.64
N VAL A 19 -7.77 0.71 -1.61
CA VAL A 19 -8.69 1.69 -1.02
C VAL A 19 -8.88 2.86 -1.97
N GLY A 20 -10.11 3.17 -2.36
CA GLY A 20 -10.39 4.32 -3.21
C GLY A 20 -10.16 5.65 -2.48
N ARG A 21 -10.77 5.83 -1.33
CA ARG A 21 -10.62 7.03 -0.49
C ARG A 21 -10.59 6.68 0.98
N ASN A 22 -9.69 7.32 1.72
CA ASN A 22 -9.65 7.25 3.17
C ASN A 22 -9.79 8.67 3.73
N SER A 23 -10.99 9.03 4.21
CA SER A 23 -11.35 10.37 4.64
C SER A 23 -11.42 10.56 6.15
N ASN A 24 -11.14 9.52 6.92
CA ASN A 24 -11.16 9.58 8.37
C ASN A 24 -9.77 9.72 8.97
N SER A 25 -9.68 10.49 10.05
CA SER A 25 -8.43 10.75 10.78
C SER A 25 -7.76 9.52 11.41
N ILE A 26 -8.40 8.35 11.35
CA ILE A 26 -7.93 7.09 11.97
C ILE A 26 -7.86 5.91 10.98
N GLY A 27 -7.97 6.18 9.68
CA GLY A 27 -7.85 5.12 8.68
C GLY A 27 -6.43 4.58 8.57
N ILE A 28 -6.25 3.28 8.71
CA ILE A 28 -4.95 2.61 8.68
C ILE A 28 -4.96 1.49 7.65
N VAL A 29 -3.95 1.45 6.79
CA VAL A 29 -3.70 0.38 5.81
C VAL A 29 -2.38 -0.29 6.18
N VAL A 30 -2.40 -1.61 6.39
CA VAL A 30 -1.22 -2.37 6.82
C VAL A 30 -1.08 -3.64 5.99
N SER A 31 0.13 -3.95 5.56
CA SER A 31 0.49 -5.18 4.83
C SER A 31 -0.39 -5.45 3.62
N CYS A 32 -0.62 -4.44 2.82
CA CYS A 32 -1.45 -4.57 1.61
C CYS A 32 -0.59 -4.51 0.35
N SER A 33 -1.02 -5.19 -0.70
CA SER A 33 -0.33 -5.13 -1.99
C SER A 33 -1.28 -5.02 -3.17
N ASN A 34 -0.77 -4.41 -4.24
CA ASN A 34 -1.45 -4.35 -5.51
C ASN A 34 -0.53 -4.77 -6.66
N LYS A 35 -0.93 -5.79 -7.40
CA LYS A 35 -0.32 -6.28 -8.63
C LYS A 35 -1.17 -5.95 -9.87
N GLY A 36 -2.35 -5.40 -9.67
CA GLY A 36 -3.26 -5.03 -10.76
C GLY A 36 -2.95 -3.65 -11.32
N VAL A 37 -3.30 -3.45 -12.58
CA VAL A 37 -3.28 -2.13 -13.21
C VAL A 37 -4.38 -1.27 -12.59
N VAL A 38 -4.03 -0.04 -12.20
CA VAL A 38 -4.99 0.93 -11.66
C VAL A 38 -5.07 2.12 -12.60
N THR A 39 -6.24 2.41 -13.11
CA THR A 39 -6.48 3.50 -14.07
C THR A 39 -7.53 4.47 -13.54
N GLY A 40 -7.22 5.76 -13.56
CA GLY A 40 -8.15 6.79 -13.12
C GLY A 40 -7.78 8.16 -13.66
N SER A 41 -8.75 9.09 -13.65
CA SER A 41 -8.55 10.45 -14.15
C SER A 41 -8.14 11.45 -13.07
N ASP A 42 -8.46 11.18 -11.81
CA ASP A 42 -8.11 12.04 -10.67
C ASP A 42 -7.90 11.19 -9.41
N ARG A 43 -6.90 11.55 -8.61
CA ARG A 43 -6.58 10.91 -7.33
C ARG A 43 -6.50 9.39 -7.44
N THR A 44 -5.57 8.96 -8.27
CA THR A 44 -5.33 7.54 -8.57
C THR A 44 -4.02 7.09 -7.93
N GLY A 45 -4.06 6.01 -7.17
CA GLY A 45 -2.89 5.44 -6.52
C GLY A 45 -2.89 3.92 -6.51
N GLY A 46 -1.72 3.31 -6.55
CA GLY A 46 -1.59 1.85 -6.58
C GLY A 46 -2.18 1.15 -5.36
N ILE A 47 -2.12 1.78 -4.19
CA ILE A 47 -2.73 1.28 -2.94
C ILE A 47 -3.95 2.12 -2.56
N ILE A 48 -3.80 3.44 -2.47
CA ILE A 48 -4.86 4.37 -2.04
C ILE A 48 -5.01 5.48 -3.06
N GLY A 49 -6.22 5.72 -3.55
CA GLY A 49 -6.50 6.78 -4.49
C GLY A 49 -6.47 8.16 -3.86
N ALA A 50 -7.09 8.35 -2.72
CA ALA A 50 -7.06 9.61 -1.99
C ALA A 50 -6.95 9.41 -0.49
N TYR A 51 -6.21 10.29 0.11
CA TYR A 51 -5.84 10.28 1.50
C TYR A 51 -6.18 11.62 2.15
N GLU A 52 -6.87 11.61 3.24
CA GLU A 52 -7.22 12.80 4.00
C GLU A 52 -6.86 12.63 5.47
N ASN A 53 -6.40 13.72 6.07
CA ASN A 53 -6.08 13.78 7.51
C ASN A 53 -4.95 12.83 7.95
N SER A 54 -4.90 12.43 9.19
CA SER A 54 -3.80 11.68 9.82
C SER A 54 -3.83 10.18 9.54
N SER A 55 -4.35 9.75 8.41
CA SER A 55 -4.33 8.34 8.01
C SER A 55 -2.89 7.82 7.84
N LYS A 56 -2.65 6.52 7.91
CA LYS A 56 -1.31 5.93 7.82
C LYS A 56 -1.30 4.66 6.98
N VAL A 57 -0.20 4.45 6.24
CA VAL A 57 0.08 3.21 5.51
C VAL A 57 1.36 2.60 6.07
N TYR A 58 1.32 1.32 6.35
CA TYR A 58 2.46 0.58 6.89
C TYR A 58 2.74 -0.67 6.06
N GLY A 59 3.99 -0.86 5.66
CA GLY A 59 4.47 -2.09 5.04
C GLY A 59 3.64 -2.56 3.85
N SER A 60 3.27 -1.67 2.95
CA SER A 60 2.45 -1.95 1.77
C SER A 60 3.20 -1.66 0.48
N TRP A 61 2.83 -2.30 -0.63
CA TRP A 61 3.49 -2.08 -1.89
C TRP A 61 2.57 -2.24 -3.10
N THR A 62 2.96 -1.63 -4.21
CA THR A 62 2.29 -1.72 -5.50
C THR A 62 3.29 -1.87 -6.63
N ILE A 63 2.87 -2.52 -7.73
CA ILE A 63 3.62 -2.42 -8.97
C ILE A 63 3.56 -0.99 -9.51
N THR A 64 4.59 -0.60 -10.26
CA THR A 64 4.53 0.64 -11.03
C THR A 64 3.61 0.42 -12.22
N THR A 65 2.48 1.09 -12.25
CA THR A 65 1.58 1.07 -13.39
C THR A 65 1.73 2.36 -14.18
N THR A 66 2.16 2.23 -15.43
CA THR A 66 2.21 3.35 -16.37
C THR A 66 1.03 3.25 -17.33
N GLU A 67 -0.10 3.83 -16.97
CA GLU A 67 -1.13 4.16 -17.95
C GLU A 67 -1.55 5.61 -17.79
N SER A 68 -1.40 6.39 -18.86
CA SER A 68 -1.44 7.84 -18.95
C SER A 68 -0.28 8.58 -18.24
N ASP A 69 0.00 9.80 -18.66
CA ASP A 69 1.18 10.64 -18.35
C ASP A 69 1.53 10.88 -16.86
N THR A 70 0.97 10.14 -15.95
CA THR A 70 1.26 10.23 -14.51
C THR A 70 1.73 8.89 -13.96
N THR A 71 2.91 8.88 -13.37
CA THR A 71 3.38 7.73 -12.56
C THR A 71 2.41 7.54 -11.41
N ILE A 72 1.79 6.37 -11.33
CA ILE A 72 0.92 6.03 -10.22
C ILE A 72 1.78 5.52 -9.07
N ASP A 73 2.08 6.40 -8.15
CA ASP A 73 2.69 6.04 -6.87
C ASP A 73 1.70 5.26 -5.99
N GLY A 74 2.17 4.68 -4.91
CA GLY A 74 1.32 3.94 -3.98
C GLY A 74 0.13 4.74 -3.44
N ILE A 75 0.22 6.07 -3.45
CA ILE A 75 -0.80 6.99 -2.94
C ILE A 75 -1.06 8.10 -3.96
N GLY A 76 -2.31 8.25 -4.37
CA GLY A 76 -2.68 9.10 -5.51
C GLY A 76 -2.74 10.60 -5.24
N ASN A 77 -3.20 11.05 -4.09
CA ASN A 77 -3.20 12.47 -3.72
C ASN A 77 -2.82 12.68 -2.26
N THR A 78 -1.81 13.53 -2.08
CA THR A 78 -1.21 13.85 -0.79
C THR A 78 -1.41 15.33 -0.48
N ASN A 79 -2.63 15.78 -0.25
CA ASN A 79 -2.86 17.18 0.16
C ASN A 79 -2.46 17.47 1.61
N ILE A 80 -1.91 16.50 2.34
CA ILE A 80 -1.62 16.65 3.77
C ILE A 80 -0.35 15.89 4.14
N ASN A 81 0.38 16.38 5.14
CA ASN A 81 1.55 15.74 5.76
C ASN A 81 1.29 14.29 6.15
N LEU A 82 1.47 13.39 5.20
CA LEU A 82 1.36 11.96 5.44
C LEU A 82 2.67 11.45 6.01
N THR A 83 2.61 10.96 7.23
CA THR A 83 3.64 10.06 7.70
C THR A 83 3.46 8.74 6.96
N ASN A 84 3.99 8.70 5.73
CA ASN A 84 3.96 7.51 4.91
C ASN A 84 5.06 6.58 5.41
N ILE A 85 4.69 5.61 6.23
CA ILE A 85 5.62 4.65 6.78
C ILE A 85 5.49 3.36 5.96
N GLY A 86 6.39 3.18 4.97
CA GLY A 86 6.57 1.92 4.27
C GLY A 86 5.48 1.60 3.24
N CYS A 87 5.14 2.56 2.37
CA CYS A 87 4.45 2.28 1.12
C CYS A 87 5.44 2.41 -0.05
N PHE A 88 5.62 1.34 -0.80
CA PHE A 88 6.63 1.25 -1.85
C PHE A 88 6.01 0.93 -3.20
N SER A 89 6.62 1.44 -4.27
CA SER A 89 6.23 1.13 -5.64
C SER A 89 7.44 0.71 -6.48
N GLY A 90 7.25 -0.18 -7.41
CA GLY A 90 8.32 -0.60 -8.31
C GLY A 90 8.14 -1.97 -8.94
N ASP A 91 9.18 -2.43 -9.62
CA ASP A 91 9.30 -3.78 -10.11
C ASP A 91 9.60 -4.80 -8.99
N ALA A 92 9.62 -6.07 -9.33
CA ALA A 92 9.82 -7.15 -8.35
C ALA A 92 11.16 -7.01 -7.60
N ALA A 93 12.25 -6.67 -8.28
CA ALA A 93 13.56 -6.52 -7.65
C ALA A 93 13.58 -5.36 -6.66
N THR A 94 12.99 -4.21 -7.04
CA THR A 94 12.86 -3.03 -6.20
C THR A 94 12.06 -3.35 -4.94
N ILE A 95 10.88 -3.97 -5.09
CA ILE A 95 10.03 -4.28 -3.95
C ILE A 95 10.66 -5.32 -3.04
N ASN A 96 11.31 -6.37 -3.59
CA ASN A 96 12.02 -7.36 -2.78
C ASN A 96 13.15 -6.74 -1.94
N SER A 97 13.86 -5.72 -2.46
CA SER A 97 14.88 -4.99 -1.70
C SER A 97 14.31 -4.19 -0.52
N LYS A 98 13.00 -3.98 -0.47
CA LYS A 98 12.27 -3.22 0.57
C LYS A 98 11.55 -4.09 1.60
N VAL A 99 11.71 -5.40 1.55
CA VAL A 99 11.02 -6.32 2.46
C VAL A 99 11.36 -6.02 3.94
N GLU A 100 12.62 -5.76 4.24
CA GLU A 100 13.03 -5.39 5.61
C GLU A 100 12.39 -4.07 6.07
N ASP A 101 12.41 -3.04 5.22
CA ASP A 101 11.77 -1.75 5.50
C ASP A 101 10.25 -1.89 5.70
N MET A 102 9.60 -2.73 4.89
CA MET A 102 8.17 -3.03 5.04
C MET A 102 7.85 -3.74 6.34
N ASN A 103 8.65 -4.73 6.72
CA ASN A 103 8.47 -5.46 7.98
C ASN A 103 8.73 -4.57 9.19
N ALA A 104 9.76 -3.72 9.15
CA ALA A 104 10.01 -2.73 10.20
C ALA A 104 8.82 -1.77 10.38
N ALA A 105 8.20 -1.33 9.28
CA ALA A 105 7.00 -0.50 9.36
C ALA A 105 5.79 -1.23 9.97
N ILE A 106 5.65 -2.54 9.71
CA ILE A 106 4.62 -3.38 10.35
C ILE A 106 4.89 -3.52 11.85
N ASP A 107 6.14 -3.69 12.25
CA ASP A 107 6.54 -3.77 13.67
C ASP A 107 6.26 -2.45 14.39
N ASP A 108 6.55 -1.31 13.77
CA ASP A 108 6.20 0.02 14.30
C ASP A 108 4.68 0.18 14.49
N TYR A 109 3.89 -0.30 13.54
CA TYR A 109 2.43 -0.33 13.70
C TYR A 109 2.04 -1.20 14.90
N ASN A 110 2.57 -2.42 14.97
CA ASN A 110 2.24 -3.39 16.02
C ASN A 110 2.62 -2.88 17.42
N ALA A 111 3.74 -2.16 17.54
CA ALA A 111 4.18 -1.56 18.80
C ALA A 111 3.20 -0.49 19.34
N SER A 112 2.46 0.15 18.46
CA SER A 112 1.48 1.20 18.80
C SER A 112 0.03 0.74 18.74
N ALA A 113 -0.24 -0.47 18.25
CA ALA A 113 -1.59 -0.99 18.07
C ALA A 113 -2.22 -1.37 19.42
N ALA A 114 -3.53 -1.13 19.55
CA ALA A 114 -4.28 -1.61 20.69
C ALA A 114 -4.33 -3.15 20.71
N GLU A 115 -4.57 -3.71 21.90
CA GLU A 115 -4.69 -5.15 22.08
C GLU A 115 -5.71 -5.77 21.10
N GLY A 116 -5.32 -6.85 20.44
CA GLY A 116 -6.13 -7.52 19.43
C GLY A 116 -6.23 -6.82 18.06
N LYS A 117 -5.46 -5.73 17.87
CA LYS A 117 -5.42 -4.97 16.61
C LYS A 117 -4.08 -5.08 15.88
N THR A 118 -3.15 -5.88 16.36
CA THR A 118 -1.87 -6.14 15.70
C THR A 118 -2.05 -6.78 14.34
N CYS A 119 -1.13 -6.49 13.42
CA CYS A 119 -1.06 -7.14 12.12
C CYS A 119 -0.27 -8.45 12.23
N PRO A 120 -0.90 -9.59 11.95
CA PRO A 120 -0.22 -10.88 12.04
C PRO A 120 0.52 -11.27 10.75
N TYR A 121 0.75 -10.32 9.85
CA TYR A 121 1.36 -10.60 8.56
C TYR A 121 2.71 -9.92 8.44
N THR A 122 3.65 -10.61 7.79
CA THR A 122 4.95 -10.10 7.38
C THR A 122 5.20 -10.41 5.90
N TRP A 123 6.09 -9.66 5.27
CA TRP A 123 6.52 -9.91 3.90
C TRP A 123 7.74 -10.81 3.88
N GLN A 124 7.75 -11.75 2.97
CA GLN A 124 8.90 -12.60 2.65
C GLN A 124 9.33 -12.31 1.21
N ALA A 125 10.63 -12.06 1.01
CA ALA A 125 11.20 -11.87 -0.31
C ALA A 125 11.04 -13.14 -1.16
N ASP A 126 10.79 -12.94 -2.44
CA ASP A 126 10.68 -14.00 -3.44
C ASP A 126 11.66 -13.72 -4.58
N THR A 127 12.57 -14.66 -4.85
CA THR A 127 13.59 -14.51 -5.89
C THR A 127 13.03 -14.57 -7.30
N ASP A 128 11.88 -15.19 -7.46
CA ASP A 128 11.26 -15.44 -8.77
C ASP A 128 10.04 -14.53 -9.05
N GLY A 129 9.70 -13.67 -8.11
CA GLY A 129 8.53 -12.82 -8.23
C GLY A 129 8.50 -11.66 -7.23
N TYR A 130 7.31 -11.19 -6.91
CA TYR A 130 7.08 -10.19 -5.88
C TYR A 130 7.00 -10.81 -4.49
N PRO A 131 7.33 -10.04 -3.43
CA PRO A 131 7.23 -10.56 -2.07
C PRO A 131 5.87 -11.18 -1.76
N THR A 132 5.89 -12.24 -1.01
CA THR A 132 4.70 -12.96 -0.55
C THR A 132 4.35 -12.56 0.89
N LEU A 133 3.05 -12.55 1.18
CA LEU A 133 2.55 -12.25 2.51
C LEU A 133 2.45 -13.55 3.33
N VAL A 134 3.12 -13.58 4.46
CA VAL A 134 3.14 -14.72 5.37
C VAL A 134 2.47 -14.34 6.68
N LYS A 135 1.59 -15.20 7.17
CA LYS A 135 0.97 -15.02 8.49
C LYS A 135 1.93 -15.54 9.56
N SER A 136 2.25 -14.69 10.53
CA SER A 136 2.96 -15.10 11.75
C SER A 136 2.07 -16.03 12.58
N GLU A 137 2.66 -17.11 13.07
CA GLU A 137 1.99 -18.04 13.99
C GLU A 137 1.71 -17.39 15.35
#